data_661037b72def5c249b9e6608db0ea202
#
_entry.id   661037b72def5c249b9e6608db0ea202
#
_cell.length_a   1.000
_cell.length_b   1.000
_cell.length_c   1.000
_cell.angle_alpha   90.00
_cell.angle_beta   90.00
_cell.angle_gamma   90.00
#
_symmetry.space_group_name_H-M   'P 1'
#
loop_
_entity.id
_entity.type
_entity.pdbx_description
1 polymer ?
#
loop_
_entity_poly.entity_id
_entity_poly.type
_entity_poly.pdbx_seq_one_letter_code
_entity_poly.pdbx_strand_id
1 'polypeptide(L)'
;MVPFVFHICLLVTPIFLLSHIVLWDESWNLRWWALPDGLADIMTVLVIIGGVYFLIRRLARPEVQFVTAWTDYMLLAMVTAPFITGFIAYHQWFGVQWMTILHMVSGEILLAAMPFTRLVHMLFAPFTRAYMGSEFGKVRHARDW
;
A
#
# COMPACT_ATOMS: atom_id res chain seq x y z
N MET A 1 -5.78 15.23 0.55
CA MET A 1 -5.17 14.64 1.76
C MET A 1 -5.31 13.13 1.85
N VAL A 2 -6.51 12.53 1.62
CA VAL A 2 -6.72 11.07 1.73
C VAL A 2 -5.69 10.22 0.95
N PRO A 3 -5.38 10.50 -0.34
CA PRO A 3 -4.40 9.68 -1.07
C PRO A 3 -3.01 9.69 -0.42
N PHE A 4 -2.60 10.83 0.13
CA PHE A 4 -1.28 10.97 0.74
C PHE A 4 -1.17 10.16 2.04
N VAL A 5 -2.16 10.29 2.93
CA VAL A 5 -2.22 9.51 4.18
C VAL A 5 -2.28 8.01 3.87
N PHE A 6 -3.12 7.62 2.89
CA PHE A 6 -3.23 6.24 2.44
C PHE A 6 -1.86 5.67 2.02
N HIS A 7 -1.09 6.37 1.19
CA HIS A 7 0.20 5.87 0.71
C HIS A 7 1.26 5.81 1.81
N ILE A 8 1.28 6.79 2.72
CA ILE A 8 2.19 6.73 3.88
C ILE A 8 1.88 5.50 4.74
N CYS A 9 0.63 5.30 5.13
CA CYS A 9 0.25 4.15 5.94
C CYS A 9 0.51 2.83 5.19
N LEU A 10 0.18 2.76 3.90
CA LEU A 10 0.38 1.59 3.05
C LEU A 10 1.84 1.16 2.95
N LEU A 11 2.77 2.11 2.88
CA LEU A 11 4.20 1.81 2.76
C LEU A 11 4.86 1.57 4.11
N VAL A 12 4.53 2.40 5.11
CA VAL A 12 5.19 2.35 6.43
C VAL A 12 4.74 1.13 7.22
N THR A 13 3.45 0.79 7.22
CA THR A 13 2.94 -0.32 8.04
C THR A 13 3.64 -1.65 7.74
N PRO A 14 3.71 -2.17 6.50
CA PRO A 14 4.32 -3.48 6.26
C PRO A 14 5.84 -3.50 6.53
N ILE A 15 6.52 -2.37 6.40
CA ILE A 15 7.96 -2.28 6.64
C ILE A 15 8.28 -2.29 8.14
N PHE A 16 7.46 -1.61 8.96
CA PHE A 16 7.73 -1.39 10.38
C PHE A 16 6.86 -2.21 11.33
N LEU A 17 6.06 -3.15 10.80
CA LEU A 17 5.28 -4.09 11.62
C LEU A 17 6.20 -5.14 12.25
N LEU A 18 6.11 -5.34 13.58
CA LEU A 18 6.98 -6.24 14.33
C LEU A 18 7.02 -7.66 13.74
N SER A 19 5.87 -8.24 13.40
CA SER A 19 5.81 -9.59 12.81
C SER A 19 6.56 -9.71 11.48
N HIS A 20 6.53 -8.68 10.64
CA HIS A 20 7.29 -8.68 9.39
C HIS A 20 8.80 -8.52 9.66
N ILE A 21 9.19 -7.68 10.64
CA ILE A 21 10.60 -7.51 11.01
C ILE A 21 11.18 -8.83 11.54
N VAL A 22 10.40 -9.59 12.33
CA VAL A 22 10.83 -10.92 12.83
C VAL A 22 11.10 -11.87 11.66
N LEU A 23 10.26 -11.88 10.61
CA LEU A 23 10.51 -12.71 9.42
C LEU A 23 11.81 -12.31 8.69
N TRP A 24 12.12 -11.02 8.62
CA TRP A 24 13.38 -10.53 8.04
C TRP A 24 14.58 -10.91 8.90
N ASP A 25 14.45 -10.81 10.22
CA ASP A 25 15.48 -11.18 11.17
C ASP A 25 15.80 -12.68 11.10
N GLU A 26 14.78 -13.53 11.08
CA GLU A 26 14.92 -14.99 10.95
C GLU A 26 15.50 -15.42 9.59
N SER A 27 15.14 -14.71 8.48
CA SER A 27 15.56 -15.09 7.13
C SER A 27 16.93 -14.58 6.75
N TRP A 28 17.29 -13.35 7.16
CA TRP A 28 18.50 -12.65 6.70
C TRP A 28 19.27 -11.95 7.79
N ASN A 29 18.91 -12.15 9.06
CA ASN A 29 19.53 -11.48 10.22
C ASN A 29 19.51 -9.94 10.08
N LEU A 30 18.41 -9.42 9.53
CA LEU A 30 18.16 -7.98 9.35
C LEU A 30 17.07 -7.51 10.28
N ARG A 31 17.41 -6.59 11.20
CA ARG A 31 16.48 -6.08 12.19
C ARG A 31 16.57 -4.55 12.29
N TRP A 32 15.42 -3.92 12.46
CA TRP A 32 15.29 -2.50 12.74
C TRP A 32 14.17 -2.25 13.76
N TRP A 33 13.91 -1.00 14.10
CA TRP A 33 12.87 -0.65 15.06
C TRP A 33 11.46 -0.92 14.52
N ALA A 34 10.56 -1.36 15.41
CA ALA A 34 9.17 -1.65 15.10
C ALA A 34 8.24 -0.52 15.56
N LEU A 35 7.12 -0.35 14.85
CA LEU A 35 6.03 0.50 15.30
C LEU A 35 5.38 -0.10 16.56
N PRO A 36 4.91 0.74 17.49
CA PRO A 36 4.00 0.28 18.55
C PRO A 36 2.72 -0.33 17.95
N ASP A 37 2.24 -1.44 18.53
CA ASP A 37 1.11 -2.21 17.99
C ASP A 37 -0.14 -1.35 17.76
N GLY A 38 -0.50 -0.49 18.72
CA GLY A 38 -1.66 0.40 18.55
C GLY A 38 -1.52 1.40 17.40
N LEU A 39 -0.30 1.86 17.10
CA LEU A 39 -0.06 2.74 15.97
C LEU A 39 -0.14 1.96 14.64
N ALA A 40 0.40 0.75 14.61
CA ALA A 40 0.32 -0.14 13.45
C ALA A 40 -1.15 -0.49 13.12
N ASP A 41 -1.97 -0.76 14.14
CA ASP A 41 -3.41 -0.98 14.00
C ASP A 41 -4.12 0.24 13.41
N ILE A 42 -3.88 1.43 13.96
CA ILE A 42 -4.48 2.67 13.44
C ILE A 42 -4.09 2.88 11.97
N MET A 43 -2.83 2.70 11.63
CA MET A 43 -2.36 2.85 10.25
C MET A 43 -2.98 1.82 9.31
N THR A 44 -3.15 0.57 9.75
CA THR A 44 -3.83 -0.48 9.00
C THR A 44 -5.30 -0.13 8.74
N VAL A 45 -6.01 0.32 9.77
CA VAL A 45 -7.40 0.78 9.65
C VAL A 45 -7.51 1.98 8.68
N LEU A 46 -6.57 2.92 8.72
CA LEU A 46 -6.54 4.05 7.77
C LEU A 46 -6.35 3.58 6.32
N VAL A 47 -5.55 2.54 6.07
CA VAL A 47 -5.43 1.94 4.73
C VAL A 47 -6.75 1.31 4.31
N ILE A 48 -7.41 0.56 5.17
CA ILE A 48 -8.71 -0.08 4.87
C ILE A 48 -9.77 0.98 4.57
N ILE A 49 -9.89 2.01 5.41
CA ILE A 49 -10.82 3.14 5.20
C ILE A 49 -10.50 3.87 3.90
N GLY A 50 -9.23 4.11 3.62
CA GLY A 50 -8.78 4.72 2.38
C GLY A 50 -9.15 3.90 1.15
N GLY A 51 -9.00 2.57 1.21
CA GLY A 51 -9.43 1.64 0.17
C GLY A 51 -10.93 1.72 -0.09
N VAL A 52 -11.74 1.70 0.98
CA VAL A 52 -13.20 1.87 0.89
C VAL A 52 -13.57 3.24 0.31
N TYR A 53 -12.91 4.30 0.73
CA TYR A 53 -13.11 5.64 0.16
C TYR A 53 -12.82 5.67 -1.35
N PHE A 54 -11.73 5.06 -1.82
CA PHE A 54 -11.42 5.01 -3.25
C PHE A 54 -12.43 4.17 -4.02
N LEU A 55 -12.92 3.08 -3.44
CA LEU A 55 -13.98 2.27 -4.04
C LEU A 55 -15.26 3.08 -4.20
N ILE A 56 -15.74 3.71 -3.12
CA ILE A 56 -16.95 4.54 -3.15
C ILE A 56 -16.79 5.70 -4.14
N ARG A 57 -15.64 6.36 -4.15
CA ARG A 57 -15.37 7.45 -5.09
C ARG A 57 -15.45 6.99 -6.55
N ARG A 58 -14.96 5.79 -6.87
CA ARG A 58 -15.04 5.21 -8.22
C ARG A 58 -16.47 4.83 -8.62
N LEU A 59 -17.29 4.42 -7.65
CA LEU A 59 -18.68 4.04 -7.89
C LEU A 59 -19.64 5.24 -7.93
N ALA A 60 -19.35 6.31 -7.18
CA ALA A 60 -20.27 7.42 -6.99
C ALA A 60 -20.00 8.64 -7.89
N ARG A 61 -18.77 8.78 -8.42
CA ARG A 61 -18.41 9.96 -9.22
C ARG A 61 -18.33 9.63 -10.72
N PRO A 62 -19.21 10.22 -11.56
CA PRO A 62 -19.24 9.94 -13.02
C PRO A 62 -17.90 10.25 -13.71
N GLU A 63 -17.21 11.34 -13.29
CA GLU A 63 -15.93 11.73 -13.89
C GLU A 63 -14.83 10.69 -13.62
N VAL A 64 -14.91 10.02 -12.46
CA VAL A 64 -13.98 8.96 -12.08
C VAL A 64 -14.34 7.65 -12.76
N GLN A 65 -15.64 7.33 -12.86
CA GLN A 65 -16.13 6.14 -13.58
C GLN A 65 -15.68 6.13 -15.03
N PHE A 66 -15.76 7.26 -15.70
CA PHE A 66 -15.39 7.40 -17.12
C PHE A 66 -13.94 6.97 -17.40
N VAL A 67 -13.02 7.20 -16.46
CA VAL A 67 -11.59 6.84 -16.58
C VAL A 67 -11.23 5.56 -15.83
N THR A 68 -12.19 4.88 -15.19
CA THR A 68 -11.97 3.67 -14.40
C THR A 68 -12.20 2.43 -15.24
N ALA A 69 -11.17 1.59 -15.35
CA ALA A 69 -11.27 0.27 -15.95
C ALA A 69 -11.53 -0.81 -14.88
N TRP A 70 -11.99 -1.98 -15.30
CA TRP A 70 -12.13 -3.15 -14.43
C TRP A 70 -10.84 -3.49 -13.66
N THR A 71 -9.70 -3.36 -14.33
CA THR A 71 -8.38 -3.58 -13.73
C THR A 71 -8.10 -2.68 -12.52
N ASP A 72 -8.69 -1.48 -12.46
CA ASP A 72 -8.49 -0.56 -11.34
C ASP A 72 -9.21 -1.04 -10.07
N TYR A 73 -10.34 -1.73 -10.22
CA TYR A 73 -11.02 -2.38 -9.09
C TYR A 73 -10.25 -3.58 -8.60
N MET A 74 -9.71 -4.40 -9.51
CA MET A 74 -8.85 -5.53 -9.15
C MET A 74 -7.59 -5.08 -8.40
N LEU A 75 -6.92 -4.04 -8.89
CA LEU A 75 -5.74 -3.49 -8.24
C LEU A 75 -6.04 -2.93 -6.85
N LEU A 76 -7.17 -2.25 -6.70
CA LEU A 76 -7.59 -1.75 -5.39
C LEU A 76 -7.87 -2.89 -4.41
N ALA A 77 -8.57 -3.93 -4.86
CA ALA A 77 -8.82 -5.13 -4.05
C ALA A 77 -7.51 -5.84 -3.68
N MET A 78 -6.59 -6.00 -4.63
CA MET A 78 -5.29 -6.64 -4.44
C MET A 78 -4.43 -5.88 -3.41
N VAL A 79 -4.44 -4.55 -3.43
CA VAL A 79 -3.69 -3.71 -2.48
C VAL A 79 -4.30 -3.74 -1.09
N THR A 80 -5.63 -3.77 -0.97
CA THR A 80 -6.33 -3.74 0.33
C THR A 80 -6.44 -5.11 1.00
N ALA A 81 -6.44 -6.20 0.22
CA ALA A 81 -6.60 -7.56 0.73
C ALA A 81 -5.58 -7.95 1.82
N PRO A 82 -4.25 -7.73 1.67
CA PRO A 82 -3.29 -8.06 2.70
C PRO A 82 -3.55 -7.29 4.01
N PHE A 83 -3.97 -6.04 3.95
CA PHE A 83 -4.27 -5.24 5.13
C PHE A 83 -5.50 -5.74 5.87
N ILE A 84 -6.56 -6.12 5.15
CA ILE A 84 -7.78 -6.68 5.73
C ILE A 84 -7.48 -8.04 6.36
N THR A 85 -6.85 -8.94 5.61
CA THR A 85 -6.55 -10.29 6.09
C THR A 85 -5.52 -10.28 7.22
N GLY A 86 -4.51 -9.41 7.16
CA GLY A 86 -3.52 -9.24 8.21
C GLY A 86 -4.12 -8.69 9.50
N PHE A 87 -5.00 -7.69 9.40
CA PHE A 87 -5.72 -7.16 10.56
C PHE A 87 -6.58 -8.24 11.24
N ILE A 88 -7.33 -9.01 10.44
CA ILE A 88 -8.16 -10.11 10.95
C ILE A 88 -7.30 -11.21 11.57
N ALA A 89 -6.16 -11.56 10.96
CA ALA A 89 -5.24 -12.57 11.48
C ALA A 89 -4.61 -12.13 12.80
N TYR A 90 -4.17 -10.86 12.90
CA TYR A 90 -3.57 -10.32 14.11
C TYR A 90 -4.54 -10.32 15.29
N HIS A 91 -5.79 -9.93 15.06
CA HIS A 91 -6.84 -9.95 16.08
C HIS A 91 -7.48 -11.33 16.29
N GLN A 92 -6.97 -12.37 15.62
CA GLN A 92 -7.40 -13.77 15.78
C GLN A 92 -8.88 -14.02 15.48
N TRP A 93 -9.47 -13.24 14.57
CA TRP A 93 -10.86 -13.44 14.13
C TRP A 93 -10.94 -14.54 13.06
N PHE A 94 -12.01 -15.30 13.07
CA PHE A 94 -12.33 -16.33 12.04
C PHE A 94 -11.30 -17.46 11.84
N GLY A 95 -10.54 -17.80 12.87
CA GLY A 95 -9.54 -18.89 12.82
C GLY A 95 -8.18 -18.40 12.28
N VAL A 96 -7.23 -18.27 13.20
CA VAL A 96 -5.91 -17.68 13.00
C VAL A 96 -5.17 -18.31 11.81
N GLN A 97 -5.17 -19.65 11.73
CA GLN A 97 -4.42 -20.36 10.70
C GLN A 97 -4.87 -20.00 9.27
N TRP A 98 -6.17 -19.99 9.02
CA TRP A 98 -6.72 -19.67 7.70
C TRP A 98 -6.50 -18.21 7.32
N MET A 99 -6.68 -17.28 8.27
CA MET A 99 -6.46 -15.85 8.01
C MET A 99 -5.00 -15.53 7.78
N THR A 100 -4.08 -16.20 8.48
CA THR A 100 -2.63 -16.08 8.24
C THR A 100 -2.26 -16.57 6.83
N ILE A 101 -2.79 -17.73 6.41
CA ILE A 101 -2.55 -18.24 5.05
C ILE A 101 -3.08 -17.26 4.00
N LEU A 102 -4.31 -16.74 4.18
CA LEU A 102 -4.89 -15.77 3.27
C LEU A 102 -4.08 -14.47 3.22
N HIS A 103 -3.57 -14.02 4.36
CA HIS A 103 -2.69 -12.85 4.43
C HIS A 103 -1.40 -13.08 3.65
N MET A 104 -0.72 -14.18 3.87
CA MET A 104 0.51 -14.54 3.16
C MET A 104 0.27 -14.61 1.65
N VAL A 105 -0.72 -15.38 1.20
CA VAL A 105 -1.05 -15.53 -0.23
C VAL A 105 -1.43 -14.20 -0.86
N SER A 106 -2.25 -13.37 -0.20
CA SER A 106 -2.62 -12.07 -0.73
C SER A 106 -1.43 -11.10 -0.82
N GLY A 107 -0.50 -11.17 0.15
CA GLY A 107 0.76 -10.42 0.13
C GLY A 107 1.68 -10.86 -1.01
N GLU A 108 1.86 -12.16 -1.21
CA GLU A 108 2.66 -12.72 -2.32
C GLU A 108 2.09 -12.33 -3.68
N ILE A 109 0.77 -12.42 -3.85
CA ILE A 109 0.09 -11.98 -5.08
C ILE A 109 0.33 -10.49 -5.32
N LEU A 110 0.21 -9.65 -4.30
CA LEU A 110 0.48 -8.22 -4.40
C LEU A 110 1.93 -7.96 -4.85
N LEU A 111 2.91 -8.60 -4.21
CA LEU A 111 4.32 -8.44 -4.54
C LEU A 111 4.63 -8.93 -5.96
N ALA A 112 4.10 -10.09 -6.35
CA ALA A 112 4.28 -10.64 -7.69
C ALA A 112 3.62 -9.77 -8.78
N ALA A 113 2.48 -9.16 -8.50
CA ALA A 113 1.78 -8.29 -9.45
C ALA A 113 2.42 -6.90 -9.61
N MET A 114 3.23 -6.47 -8.65
CA MET A 114 3.80 -5.12 -8.61
C MET A 114 4.59 -4.75 -9.89
N PRO A 115 5.52 -5.56 -10.41
CA PRO A 115 6.28 -5.23 -11.61
C PRO A 115 5.46 -5.29 -12.91
N PHE A 116 4.35 -6.03 -12.92
CA PHE A 116 3.55 -6.26 -14.14
C PHE A 116 2.31 -5.36 -14.24
N THR A 117 2.06 -4.53 -13.24
CA THR A 117 0.86 -3.70 -13.17
C THR A 117 1.19 -2.21 -12.97
N ARG A 118 0.17 -1.37 -12.92
CA ARG A 118 0.32 0.06 -12.57
C ARG A 118 0.89 0.27 -11.16
N LEU A 119 0.98 -0.76 -10.32
CA LEU A 119 1.60 -0.70 -9.00
C LEU A 119 3.12 -0.48 -9.06
N VAL A 120 3.72 -0.67 -10.23
CA VAL A 120 5.15 -0.37 -10.47
C VAL A 120 5.56 1.05 -10.07
N HIS A 121 4.61 2.01 -10.04
CA HIS A 121 4.88 3.36 -9.56
C HIS A 121 5.32 3.40 -8.08
N MET A 122 4.99 2.40 -7.27
CA MET A 122 5.46 2.30 -5.88
C MET A 122 6.99 2.22 -5.82
N LEU A 123 7.60 1.54 -6.79
CA LEU A 123 9.06 1.37 -6.88
C LEU A 123 9.73 2.57 -7.57
N PHE A 124 9.11 3.07 -8.63
CA PHE A 124 9.72 4.08 -9.51
C PHE A 124 9.36 5.53 -9.18
N ALA A 125 8.33 5.78 -8.35
CA ALA A 125 7.91 7.14 -8.03
C ALA A 125 9.04 8.04 -7.47
N PRO A 126 9.91 7.60 -6.55
CA PRO A 126 11.03 8.42 -6.07
C PRO A 126 12.01 8.76 -7.20
N PHE A 127 12.32 7.78 -8.07
CA PHE A 127 13.25 7.97 -9.18
C PHE A 127 12.65 8.89 -10.25
N THR A 128 11.39 8.70 -10.60
CA THR A 128 10.68 9.57 -11.54
C THR A 128 10.61 11.01 -11.02
N ARG A 129 10.33 11.20 -9.73
CA ARG A 129 10.33 12.53 -9.11
C ARG A 129 11.70 13.16 -9.07
N ALA A 130 12.75 12.38 -8.76
CA ALA A 130 14.12 12.86 -8.78
C ALA A 130 14.55 13.26 -10.18
N TYR A 131 14.23 12.45 -11.20
CA TYR A 131 14.49 12.76 -12.60
C TYR A 131 13.77 14.04 -13.04
N MET A 132 12.48 14.14 -12.82
CA MET A 132 11.69 15.34 -13.12
C MET A 132 12.26 16.58 -12.43
N GLY A 133 12.68 16.46 -11.16
CA GLY A 133 13.30 17.55 -10.42
C GLY A 133 14.65 17.97 -11.00
N SER A 134 15.47 17.03 -11.45
CA SER A 134 16.79 17.36 -12.06
C SER A 134 16.66 17.98 -13.45
N GLU A 135 15.77 17.47 -14.29
CA GLU A 135 15.59 17.94 -15.67
C GLU A 135 14.87 19.30 -15.72
N PHE A 136 13.77 19.42 -14.98
CA PHE A 136 12.92 20.61 -15.03
C PHE A 136 13.30 21.67 -14.01
N GLY A 137 13.80 21.29 -12.84
CA GLY A 137 14.22 22.22 -11.79
C GLY A 137 15.47 23.04 -12.18
N LYS A 138 16.41 22.45 -12.94
CA LYS A 138 17.63 23.11 -13.37
C LYS A 138 17.44 23.96 -14.63
N VAL A 139 16.59 23.51 -15.55
CA VAL A 139 16.36 24.13 -16.86
C VAL A 139 15.31 25.23 -16.79
N ARG A 140 14.37 25.14 -15.86
CA ARG A 140 13.32 26.15 -15.68
C ARG A 140 13.68 27.19 -14.64
N HIS A 141 14.58 28.09 -14.98
CA HIS A 141 14.54 29.45 -14.45
C HIS A 141 13.34 30.27 -15.02
N ALA A 142 12.55 29.68 -15.90
CA ALA A 142 11.33 30.27 -16.43
C ALA A 142 10.22 30.14 -15.38
N ARG A 143 9.66 31.25 -14.95
CA ARG A 143 8.42 31.33 -14.18
C ARG A 143 7.26 31.01 -15.13
N ASP A 144 6.88 29.73 -15.24
CA ASP A 144 5.84 29.24 -16.14
C ASP A 144 4.45 29.16 -15.46
N TRP A 145 4.26 29.88 -14.36
CA TRP A 145 3.00 30.05 -13.65
C TRP A 145 2.84 31.46 -13.11
#